data_9dae6ffb1091c437cd585907854807f0
#
_entry.id   9dae6ffb1091c437cd585907854807f0
#
_cell.length_a   1.000
_cell.length_b   1.000
_cell.length_c   1.000
_cell.angle_alpha   90.00
_cell.angle_beta   90.00
_cell.angle_gamma   90.00
#
_symmetry.space_group_name_H-M   'P 1'
#
loop_
_entity.id
_entity.type
_entity.pdbx_description
1 polymer ?
#
loop_
_entity_poly.entity_id
_entity_poly.type
_entity_poly.pdbx_seq_one_letter_code
_entity_poly.pdbx_strand_id
1 'polypeptide(L)'
;MSLIEHIDSAQQTWETVTEGVEKIVLRSKPGENRVLLRIAAGKGYPKHGHSVPDEVFVMEGIYIDPFVEGGKEFGPGSYLYYPAGTEHNATTSTGCTILVWNSNVPK
;
A
#
# COMPACT_ATOMS: atom_id res chain seq x y z
N MET A 1 -15.08 22.14 18.26
CA MET A 1 -14.35 21.67 17.08
C MET A 1 -13.32 20.63 17.48
N SER A 2 -13.30 19.52 16.78
CA SER A 2 -12.32 18.48 17.07
C SER A 2 -11.05 18.71 16.24
N LEU A 3 -9.89 18.54 16.88
CA LEU A 3 -8.61 18.55 16.17
C LEU A 3 -8.25 17.16 15.64
N ILE A 4 -9.03 16.15 16.02
CA ILE A 4 -8.80 14.78 15.59
C ILE A 4 -9.53 14.56 14.28
N GLU A 5 -8.78 14.07 13.29
CA GLU A 5 -9.34 13.68 11.99
C GLU A 5 -9.56 12.16 12.01
N HIS A 6 -10.62 11.73 11.38
CA HIS A 6 -10.89 10.28 11.32
C HIS A 6 -11.61 9.92 10.04
N ILE A 7 -11.41 8.69 9.58
CA ILE A 7 -12.06 8.14 8.40
C ILE A 7 -12.47 6.71 8.74
N ASP A 8 -13.71 6.39 8.41
CA ASP A 8 -14.19 5.01 8.47
C ASP A 8 -14.16 4.48 7.04
N SER A 9 -13.24 3.55 6.76
CA SER A 9 -13.07 3.03 5.40
C SER A 9 -14.34 2.36 4.87
N ALA A 10 -15.18 1.81 5.75
CA ALA A 10 -16.44 1.20 5.34
C ALA A 10 -17.44 2.22 4.79
N GLN A 11 -17.23 3.51 5.09
CA GLN A 11 -18.09 4.59 4.62
C GLN A 11 -17.50 5.32 3.42
N GLN A 12 -16.35 4.88 2.93
CA GLN A 12 -15.67 5.51 1.81
C GLN A 12 -15.91 4.76 0.51
N THR A 13 -15.77 5.48 -0.61
CA THR A 13 -15.83 4.88 -1.93
C THR A 13 -14.42 4.53 -2.37
N TRP A 14 -14.22 3.30 -2.82
CA TRP A 14 -12.94 2.88 -3.38
C TRP A 14 -12.76 3.49 -4.76
N GLU A 15 -11.60 4.07 -5.02
CA GLU A 15 -11.25 4.64 -6.31
C GLU A 15 -10.40 3.65 -7.10
N THR A 16 -10.70 3.48 -8.39
CA THR A 16 -9.88 2.61 -9.25
C THR A 16 -8.54 3.26 -9.53
N VAL A 17 -7.46 2.52 -9.28
CA VAL A 17 -6.10 2.93 -9.62
C VAL A 17 -5.74 2.35 -10.99
N THR A 18 -5.95 1.06 -11.15
CA THR A 18 -5.76 0.32 -12.39
C THR A 18 -6.63 -0.93 -12.29
N GLU A 19 -6.66 -1.76 -13.32
CA GLU A 19 -7.49 -2.96 -13.31
C GLU A 19 -7.17 -3.83 -12.09
N GLY A 20 -8.17 -4.10 -11.26
CA GLY A 20 -8.02 -4.95 -10.09
C GLY A 20 -7.35 -4.28 -8.90
N VAL A 21 -7.04 -2.98 -8.97
CA VAL A 21 -6.43 -2.25 -7.86
C VAL A 21 -7.27 -1.02 -7.55
N GLU A 22 -7.68 -0.93 -6.30
CA GLU A 22 -8.50 0.19 -5.81
C GLU A 22 -7.85 0.79 -4.57
N LYS A 23 -8.15 2.05 -4.30
CA LYS A 23 -7.57 2.75 -3.15
C LYS A 23 -8.59 3.58 -2.40
N ILE A 24 -8.28 3.82 -1.13
CA ILE A 24 -8.88 4.87 -0.32
C ILE A 24 -7.74 5.69 0.24
N VAL A 25 -7.77 6.99 0.00
CA VAL A 25 -6.76 7.90 0.56
C VAL A 25 -7.18 8.23 1.99
N LEU A 26 -6.36 7.86 2.96
CA LEU A 26 -6.62 8.12 4.37
C LEU A 26 -6.07 9.48 4.80
N ARG A 27 -4.91 9.85 4.26
CA ARG A 27 -4.29 11.13 4.55
C ARG A 27 -3.39 11.52 3.38
N SER A 28 -3.49 12.76 2.96
CA SER A 28 -2.70 13.27 1.83
C SER A 28 -2.16 14.64 2.20
N LYS A 29 -1.02 14.65 2.87
CA LYS A 29 -0.29 15.86 3.25
C LYS A 29 1.17 15.65 2.93
N PRO A 30 1.94 16.71 2.69
CA PRO A 30 3.38 16.57 2.46
C PRO A 30 4.04 15.78 3.60
N GLY A 31 4.72 14.69 3.26
CA GLY A 31 5.39 13.84 4.23
C GLY A 31 4.48 12.93 5.05
N GLU A 32 3.19 12.91 4.76
CA GLU A 32 2.22 12.19 5.58
C GLU A 32 1.17 11.49 4.72
N ASN A 33 1.59 10.82 3.66
CA ASN A 33 0.64 10.12 2.80
C ASN A 33 0.32 8.74 3.37
N ARG A 34 -0.96 8.42 3.46
CA ARG A 34 -1.45 7.13 3.95
C ARG A 34 -2.59 6.67 3.03
N VAL A 35 -2.47 5.46 2.50
CA VAL A 35 -3.41 4.93 1.52
C VAL A 35 -3.71 3.48 1.82
N LEU A 36 -4.99 3.10 1.75
CA LEU A 36 -5.36 1.70 1.70
C LEU A 36 -5.41 1.29 0.24
N LEU A 37 -4.79 0.16 -0.08
CA LEU A 37 -4.88 -0.45 -1.40
C LEU A 37 -5.55 -1.81 -1.27
N ARG A 38 -6.47 -2.07 -2.18
CA ARG A 38 -7.13 -3.36 -2.27
C ARG A 38 -6.81 -3.94 -3.65
N ILE A 39 -6.17 -5.10 -3.67
CA ILE A 39 -5.72 -5.75 -4.90
C ILE A 39 -6.50 -7.04 -5.08
N ALA A 40 -7.16 -7.19 -6.22
CA ALA A 40 -7.95 -8.37 -6.52
C ALA A 40 -7.04 -9.57 -6.82
N ALA A 41 -7.55 -10.77 -6.60
CA ALA A 41 -6.81 -12.01 -6.84
C ALA A 41 -6.19 -12.03 -8.23
N GLY A 42 -4.92 -12.36 -8.30
CA GLY A 42 -4.20 -12.47 -9.57
C GLY A 42 -3.81 -11.13 -10.20
N LYS A 43 -4.05 -10.03 -9.52
CA LYS A 43 -3.76 -8.68 -10.02
C LYS A 43 -2.59 -8.09 -9.27
N GLY A 44 -2.14 -6.92 -9.69
CA GLY A 44 -1.03 -6.25 -9.05
C GLY A 44 -0.92 -4.80 -9.46
N TYR A 45 -0.26 -4.04 -8.60
CA TYR A 45 0.11 -2.68 -8.90
C TYR A 45 1.35 -2.73 -9.80
N PRO A 46 1.41 -1.93 -10.87
CA PRO A 46 2.55 -1.97 -11.78
C PRO A 46 3.87 -1.72 -11.06
N LYS A 47 4.94 -2.35 -11.55
CA LYS A 47 6.28 -2.15 -11.03
C LYS A 47 6.64 -0.67 -11.08
N HIS A 48 7.16 -0.16 -9.99
CA HIS A 48 7.58 1.24 -9.92
C HIS A 48 8.61 1.43 -8.81
N GLY A 49 9.22 2.60 -8.79
CA GLY A 49 10.15 2.98 -7.74
C GLY A 49 9.82 4.37 -7.24
N HIS A 50 10.34 4.71 -6.07
CA HIS A 50 10.12 5.99 -5.44
C HIS A 50 11.43 6.62 -4.99
N SER A 51 11.47 7.93 -5.00
CA SER A 51 12.61 8.68 -4.45
C SER A 51 12.53 8.80 -2.93
N VAL A 52 11.43 8.36 -2.33
CA VAL A 52 11.21 8.37 -0.88
C VAL A 52 10.92 6.95 -0.42
N PRO A 53 11.14 6.64 0.87
CA PRO A 53 10.80 5.31 1.38
C PRO A 53 9.30 5.04 1.34
N ASP A 54 8.95 3.78 1.13
CA ASP A 54 7.58 3.29 1.23
C ASP A 54 7.51 2.23 2.31
N GLU A 55 6.39 2.18 3.01
CA GLU A 55 6.15 1.16 4.02
C GLU A 55 4.81 0.49 3.71
N VAL A 56 4.76 -0.81 3.92
CA VAL A 56 3.58 -1.63 3.63
C VAL A 56 3.24 -2.45 4.87
N PHE A 57 1.99 -2.41 5.28
CA PHE A 57 1.48 -3.30 6.31
C PHE A 57 0.34 -4.12 5.72
N VAL A 58 0.46 -5.45 5.78
CA VAL A 58 -0.54 -6.36 5.22
C VAL A 58 -1.67 -6.53 6.22
N MET A 59 -2.87 -6.12 5.84
CA MET A 59 -4.05 -6.20 6.71
C MET A 59 -4.87 -7.46 6.48
N GLU A 60 -5.03 -7.85 5.21
CA GLU A 60 -5.82 -9.03 4.84
C GLU A 60 -5.20 -9.68 3.60
N GLY A 61 -5.39 -11.00 3.47
CA GLY A 61 -4.93 -11.73 2.29
C GLY A 61 -3.44 -11.96 2.26
N ILE A 62 -2.93 -12.22 1.06
CA ILE A 62 -1.52 -12.53 0.84
C ILE A 62 -0.90 -11.49 -0.08
N TYR A 63 0.17 -10.88 0.39
CA TYR A 63 0.93 -9.89 -0.38
C TYR A 63 2.20 -10.56 -0.92
N ILE A 64 2.46 -10.37 -2.20
CA ILE A 64 3.63 -10.94 -2.87
C ILE A 64 4.30 -9.83 -3.67
N ASP A 65 5.62 -9.67 -3.46
CA ASP A 65 6.42 -8.78 -4.30
C ASP A 65 7.59 -9.60 -4.84
N PRO A 66 7.67 -9.77 -6.17
CA PRO A 66 8.74 -10.57 -6.77
C PRO A 66 10.14 -10.08 -6.44
N PHE A 67 10.30 -8.81 -6.07
CA PHE A 67 11.59 -8.24 -5.71
C PHE A 67 11.98 -8.51 -4.26
N VAL A 68 11.08 -9.09 -3.46
CA VAL A 68 11.32 -9.33 -2.04
C VAL A 68 11.37 -10.82 -1.79
N GLU A 69 12.52 -11.30 -1.33
CA GLU A 69 12.75 -12.72 -1.00
C GLU A 69 12.27 -13.67 -2.08
N GLY A 70 12.45 -13.28 -3.36
CA GLY A 70 12.06 -14.13 -4.48
C GLY A 70 10.57 -14.34 -4.64
N GLY A 71 9.75 -13.44 -4.11
CA GLY A 71 8.31 -13.57 -4.19
C GLY A 71 7.69 -14.31 -3.02
N LYS A 72 8.31 -14.20 -1.85
CA LYS A 72 7.76 -14.78 -0.63
C LYS A 72 6.34 -14.28 -0.38
N GLU A 73 5.49 -15.14 0.15
CA GLU A 73 4.12 -14.78 0.54
C GLU A 73 4.11 -14.17 1.93
N PHE A 74 3.48 -12.99 2.04
CA PHE A 74 3.35 -12.29 3.33
C PHE A 74 1.88 -12.22 3.70
N GLY A 75 1.53 -12.83 4.82
CA GLY A 75 0.17 -12.82 5.35
C GLY A 75 -0.13 -11.62 6.24
N PRO A 76 -1.37 -11.55 6.78
CA PRO A 76 -1.77 -10.44 7.64
C PRO A 76 -0.81 -10.22 8.81
N GLY A 77 -0.54 -8.95 9.10
CA GLY A 77 0.40 -8.59 10.16
C GLY A 77 1.84 -8.43 9.69
N SER A 78 2.11 -8.72 8.41
CA SER A 78 3.46 -8.54 7.87
C SER A 78 3.73 -7.08 7.59
N TYR A 79 4.97 -6.67 7.81
CA TYR A 79 5.43 -5.30 7.59
C TYR A 79 6.65 -5.31 6.66
N LEU A 80 6.64 -4.45 5.65
CA LEU A 80 7.76 -4.30 4.73
C LEU A 80 8.18 -2.84 4.67
N TYR A 81 9.48 -2.63 4.66
CA TYR A 81 10.05 -1.30 4.48
C TYR A 81 10.84 -1.29 3.18
N TYR A 82 10.50 -0.37 2.31
CA TYR A 82 11.19 -0.18 1.03
C TYR A 82 12.01 1.10 1.10
N PRO A 83 13.34 1.00 1.20
CA PRO A 83 14.18 2.20 1.19
C PRO A 83 13.98 3.03 -0.08
N ALA A 84 14.26 4.32 0.01
CA ALA A 84 14.22 5.20 -1.15
C ALA A 84 15.10 4.63 -2.26
N GLY A 85 14.61 4.74 -3.49
CA GLY A 85 15.35 4.27 -4.65
C GLY A 85 15.18 2.79 -4.99
N THR A 86 14.43 2.03 -4.17
CA THR A 86 14.16 0.64 -4.50
C THR A 86 12.90 0.54 -5.36
N GLU A 87 12.84 -0.52 -6.15
CA GLU A 87 11.66 -0.81 -6.93
C GLU A 87 10.79 -1.82 -6.21
N HIS A 88 9.49 -1.76 -6.44
CA HIS A 88 8.57 -2.75 -5.88
C HIS A 88 7.41 -3.01 -6.85
N ASN A 89 6.79 -4.18 -6.67
CA ASN A 89 5.68 -4.62 -7.51
C ASN A 89 4.70 -5.38 -6.63
N ALA A 90 3.76 -4.66 -6.06
CA ALA A 90 2.76 -5.24 -5.16
C ALA A 90 1.81 -6.12 -5.94
N THR A 91 1.80 -7.42 -5.65
CA THR A 91 0.90 -8.38 -6.29
C THR A 91 0.25 -9.27 -5.24
N THR A 92 -0.67 -10.12 -5.69
CA THR A 92 -1.31 -11.09 -4.84
C THR A 92 -1.86 -12.23 -5.68
N SER A 93 -1.91 -13.43 -5.11
CA SER A 93 -2.56 -14.57 -5.75
C SER A 93 -4.00 -14.73 -5.28
N THR A 94 -4.29 -14.34 -4.05
CA THR A 94 -5.60 -14.56 -3.42
C THR A 94 -6.41 -13.31 -3.23
N GLY A 95 -5.82 -12.15 -3.48
CA GLY A 95 -6.38 -10.88 -3.09
C GLY A 95 -5.75 -10.41 -1.79
N CYS A 96 -5.56 -9.11 -1.63
CA CYS A 96 -5.05 -8.56 -0.38
C CYS A 96 -5.48 -7.11 -0.19
N THR A 97 -5.45 -6.70 1.08
CA THR A 97 -5.64 -5.30 1.45
C THR A 97 -4.40 -4.90 2.25
N ILE A 98 -3.77 -3.82 1.84
CA ILE A 98 -2.55 -3.32 2.48
C ILE A 98 -2.71 -1.86 2.83
N LEU A 99 -2.05 -1.45 3.91
CA LEU A 99 -1.89 -0.06 4.27
C LEU A 99 -0.51 0.36 3.77
N VAL A 100 -0.47 1.41 2.97
CA VAL A 100 0.78 1.92 2.39
C VAL A 100 0.96 3.35 2.84
N TRP A 101 2.17 3.67 3.29
CA TRP A 101 2.50 5.06 3.59
C TRP A 101 3.93 5.36 3.17
N ASN A 102 4.17 6.61 2.80
CA ASN A 102 5.52 7.05 2.51
C ASN A 102 5.85 8.28 3.32
N SER A 103 7.09 8.29 3.77
CA SER A 103 7.62 9.35 4.59
C SER A 103 8.51 10.22 3.70
N ASN A 104 7.97 11.33 3.28
CA ASN A 104 8.75 12.28 2.51
C ASN A 104 9.58 13.09 3.51
N VAL A 105 10.83 12.67 3.66
CA VAL A 105 11.72 13.31 4.64
C VAL A 105 12.33 14.55 4.00
N PRO A 106 12.01 15.75 4.49
CA PRO A 106 12.61 16.96 3.96
C PRO A 106 14.11 16.97 4.14
N LYS A 107 14.80 17.54 3.18
CA LYS A 107 16.24 17.70 3.26
C LYS A 107 16.60 18.94 4.08
#